data_4b6926bf8734c1aec02dc77df7697788
#
_entry.id   4b6926bf8734c1aec02dc77df7697788
#
_cell.length_a   1.000
_cell.length_b   1.000
_cell.length_c   1.000
_cell.angle_alpha   90.00
_cell.angle_beta   90.00
_cell.angle_gamma   90.00
#
_symmetry.space_group_name_H-M   'P 1'
#
loop_
_entity.id
_entity.type
_entity.pdbx_description
1 polymer ?
#
loop_
_entity_poly.entity_id
_entity_poly.type
_entity_poly.pdbx_seq_one_letter_code
_entity_poly.pdbx_strand_id
1 'polypeptide(L)'
;MPGLIVFVAVLIFFAFIMVGMSFRTIRPFEKGLVERLGKYQRMLDSGLNVIMPFFDSVIKVDMREMVLEVPSQMVITKDNVVVEVDAVIYAQVTDPVRSRYEIFNYNLAATKLAQTNLRNIIGDMELDQSLTSRDAINAQLRDVLDTATDKWGVRVNRVELQRIDPPQDITDAMSQQMKAERVKRANILEAEGFKQAAILKAEGGKQAAILDAEGKSEAIKRVADAEKYRQVAVAEGEAGAIMNVFTAIHNGRATEDIIMLKYLEALPKIADGKATKIFLPIEASKMLGSLAAAIETVASGKGFGEHGAEGKPATKPGPDPAKPQA
;
A
#
# COMPACT_ATOMS: atom_id res chain seq x y z
N MET A 1 -95.85 -32.31 -5.46
CA MET A 1 -94.69 -32.06 -6.39
C MET A 1 -93.93 -30.81 -6.09
N PRO A 2 -94.52 -29.58 -5.78
CA PRO A 2 -93.68 -28.39 -5.55
C PRO A 2 -92.73 -28.48 -4.35
N GLY A 3 -93.11 -29.18 -3.25
CA GLY A 3 -92.23 -29.32 -2.07
C GLY A 3 -90.97 -30.10 -2.32
N LEU A 4 -90.96 -31.08 -3.18
CA LEU A 4 -89.79 -31.89 -3.56
C LEU A 4 -88.80 -31.02 -4.36
N ILE A 5 -89.28 -30.13 -5.25
CA ILE A 5 -88.47 -29.25 -6.04
C ILE A 5 -87.75 -28.22 -5.12
N VAL A 6 -88.47 -27.65 -4.14
CA VAL A 6 -87.93 -26.70 -3.15
C VAL A 6 -86.87 -27.37 -2.27
N PHE A 7 -87.08 -28.61 -1.83
CA PHE A 7 -86.14 -29.37 -1.04
C PHE A 7 -84.87 -29.68 -1.83
N VAL A 8 -84.97 -30.10 -3.08
CA VAL A 8 -83.83 -30.34 -3.97
C VAL A 8 -83.04 -29.05 -4.24
N ALA A 9 -83.74 -27.93 -4.50
CA ALA A 9 -83.10 -26.62 -4.68
C ALA A 9 -82.30 -26.16 -3.44
N VAL A 10 -82.84 -26.34 -2.25
CA VAL A 10 -82.13 -26.04 -0.98
C VAL A 10 -80.89 -26.94 -0.82
N LEU A 11 -81.04 -28.21 -1.18
CA LEU A 11 -79.93 -29.19 -1.07
C LEU A 11 -78.78 -28.83 -2.04
N ILE A 12 -79.11 -28.44 -3.29
CA ILE A 12 -78.13 -27.97 -4.29
C ILE A 12 -77.46 -26.69 -3.84
N PHE A 13 -78.24 -25.73 -3.31
CA PHE A 13 -77.71 -24.48 -2.75
C PHE A 13 -76.74 -24.73 -1.56
N PHE A 14 -77.11 -25.60 -0.68
CA PHE A 14 -76.25 -25.98 0.43
C PHE A 14 -74.98 -26.70 -0.06
N ALA A 15 -75.07 -27.59 -1.05
CA ALA A 15 -73.92 -28.25 -1.67
C ALA A 15 -72.98 -27.21 -2.36
N PHE A 16 -73.54 -26.20 -3.01
CA PHE A 16 -72.75 -25.12 -3.62
C PHE A 16 -72.00 -24.29 -2.58
N ILE A 17 -72.62 -23.95 -1.45
CA ILE A 17 -71.97 -23.30 -0.33
C ILE A 17 -70.85 -24.15 0.23
N MET A 18 -71.06 -25.45 0.41
CA MET A 18 -70.08 -26.41 0.88
C MET A 18 -68.86 -26.47 -0.02
N VAL A 19 -69.06 -26.51 -1.35
CA VAL A 19 -67.95 -26.46 -2.31
C VAL A 19 -67.20 -25.16 -2.23
N GLY A 20 -67.89 -24.00 -2.13
CA GLY A 20 -67.23 -22.70 -1.97
C GLY A 20 -66.37 -22.61 -0.69
N MET A 21 -66.84 -23.16 0.41
CA MET A 21 -66.10 -23.19 1.69
C MET A 21 -64.94 -24.20 1.70
N SER A 22 -64.90 -25.15 0.76
CA SER A 22 -63.86 -26.16 0.62
C SER A 22 -62.55 -25.64 0.08
N PHE A 23 -62.59 -24.50 -0.64
CA PHE A 23 -61.37 -23.90 -1.22
C PHE A 23 -60.67 -22.99 -0.23
N ARG A 24 -59.38 -23.21 -0.01
CA ARG A 24 -58.48 -22.35 0.79
C ARG A 24 -57.25 -22.01 0.02
N THR A 25 -56.92 -20.72 -0.01
CA THR A 25 -55.70 -20.24 -0.63
C THR A 25 -54.61 -20.02 0.42
N ILE A 26 -53.45 -20.64 0.15
CA ILE A 26 -52.24 -20.49 0.96
C ILE A 26 -51.26 -19.62 0.19
N ARG A 27 -50.71 -18.60 0.82
CA ARG A 27 -49.73 -17.66 0.20
C ARG A 27 -48.38 -18.36 -0.01
N PRO A 28 -47.52 -17.88 -0.94
CA PRO A 28 -46.24 -18.50 -1.25
C PRO A 28 -45.28 -18.60 -0.05
N PHE A 29 -45.41 -17.72 0.92
CA PHE A 29 -44.57 -17.69 2.13
C PHE A 29 -45.19 -18.35 3.34
N GLU A 30 -46.39 -18.96 3.19
CA GLU A 30 -47.11 -19.65 4.24
C GLU A 30 -47.19 -21.16 3.91
N LYS A 31 -47.15 -21.96 4.95
CA LYS A 31 -47.58 -23.39 4.87
C LYS A 31 -48.82 -23.55 5.71
N GLY A 32 -49.77 -24.36 5.18
CA GLY A 32 -51.00 -24.68 5.90
C GLY A 32 -50.92 -26.04 6.59
N LEU A 33 -51.22 -26.09 7.87
CA LEU A 33 -51.36 -27.37 8.61
C LEU A 33 -52.84 -27.68 8.70
N VAL A 34 -53.27 -28.85 8.21
CA VAL A 34 -54.65 -29.33 8.30
C VAL A 34 -54.81 -30.18 9.53
N GLU A 35 -55.66 -29.72 10.42
CA GLU A 35 -56.13 -30.47 11.57
C GLU A 35 -57.56 -31.01 11.31
N ARG A 36 -57.72 -32.29 11.40
CA ARG A 36 -59.05 -32.93 11.33
C ARG A 36 -59.47 -33.40 12.69
N LEU A 37 -60.51 -32.78 13.24
CA LEU A 37 -61.03 -33.11 14.58
C LEU A 37 -59.92 -33.11 15.67
N GLY A 38 -59.02 -32.12 15.61
CA GLY A 38 -57.89 -32.00 16.56
C GLY A 38 -56.68 -32.85 16.30
N LYS A 39 -56.65 -33.63 15.20
CA LYS A 39 -55.50 -34.43 14.82
C LYS A 39 -54.85 -33.88 13.57
N TYR A 40 -53.52 -33.67 13.58
CA TYR A 40 -52.75 -33.35 12.39
C TYR A 40 -52.93 -34.41 11.31
N GLN A 41 -53.26 -33.98 10.09
CA GLN A 41 -53.49 -34.89 8.96
C GLN A 41 -52.45 -34.70 7.86
N ARG A 42 -52.30 -33.49 7.35
CA ARG A 42 -51.38 -33.17 6.25
C ARG A 42 -50.98 -31.72 6.24
N MET A 43 -49.90 -31.43 5.52
CA MET A 43 -49.46 -30.07 5.20
C MET A 43 -49.99 -29.66 3.84
N LEU A 44 -50.37 -28.37 3.70
CA LEU A 44 -50.78 -27.72 2.44
C LEU A 44 -49.65 -26.84 1.96
N ASP A 45 -49.32 -27.00 0.67
CA ASP A 45 -48.41 -26.13 -0.01
C ASP A 45 -49.11 -24.84 -0.50
N SER A 46 -48.30 -23.86 -0.96
CA SER A 46 -48.81 -22.61 -1.52
C SER A 46 -49.72 -22.89 -2.75
N GLY A 47 -50.77 -22.08 -2.85
CA GLY A 47 -51.73 -22.19 -3.93
C GLY A 47 -53.15 -22.47 -3.45
N LEU A 48 -53.99 -22.92 -4.38
CA LEU A 48 -55.38 -23.32 -4.11
C LEU A 48 -55.43 -24.74 -3.60
N ASN A 49 -55.93 -24.90 -2.38
CA ASN A 49 -56.06 -26.22 -1.74
C ASN A 49 -57.51 -26.50 -1.41
N VAL A 50 -57.87 -27.81 -1.45
CA VAL A 50 -59.21 -28.29 -1.12
C VAL A 50 -59.19 -28.92 0.26
N ILE A 51 -60.06 -28.49 1.13
CA ILE A 51 -60.23 -28.99 2.49
C ILE A 51 -61.67 -29.46 2.72
N MET A 52 -61.92 -30.28 3.71
CA MET A 52 -63.28 -30.64 4.12
C MET A 52 -63.81 -29.59 5.07
N PRO A 53 -64.80 -28.76 4.64
CA PRO A 53 -65.39 -27.76 5.54
C PRO A 53 -66.07 -28.50 6.73
N PHE A 54 -66.10 -27.83 7.88
CA PHE A 54 -66.59 -28.29 9.21
C PHE A 54 -65.66 -29.27 9.93
N PHE A 55 -64.95 -30.18 9.24
CA PHE A 55 -64.09 -31.17 9.88
C PHE A 55 -62.61 -30.75 9.90
N ASP A 56 -62.15 -30.01 8.88
CA ASP A 56 -60.79 -29.59 8.72
C ASP A 56 -60.60 -28.14 9.17
N SER A 57 -59.64 -27.90 10.07
CA SER A 57 -59.14 -26.59 10.44
C SER A 57 -57.76 -26.38 9.80
N VAL A 58 -57.49 -25.20 9.27
CA VAL A 58 -56.20 -24.86 8.66
C VAL A 58 -55.49 -23.80 9.48
N ILE A 59 -54.35 -24.18 10.03
CA ILE A 59 -53.44 -23.28 10.73
C ILE A 59 -52.35 -22.89 9.73
N LYS A 60 -52.18 -21.54 9.54
CA LYS A 60 -51.13 -21.02 8.67
C LYS A 60 -49.90 -20.71 9.49
N VAL A 61 -48.75 -21.13 9.00
CA VAL A 61 -47.43 -20.87 9.59
C VAL A 61 -46.61 -20.07 8.56
N ASP A 62 -46.09 -18.95 8.96
CA ASP A 62 -45.19 -18.11 8.13
C ASP A 62 -43.79 -18.73 8.11
N MET A 63 -43.24 -18.89 6.91
CA MET A 63 -41.93 -19.50 6.67
C MET A 63 -40.82 -18.49 6.44
N ARG A 64 -41.14 -17.16 6.50
CA ARG A 64 -40.14 -16.12 6.33
C ARG A 64 -39.26 -16.01 7.56
N GLU A 65 -38.12 -15.42 7.35
CA GLU A 65 -37.24 -15.01 8.43
C GLU A 65 -37.95 -13.95 9.29
N MET A 66 -37.91 -14.14 10.57
CA MET A 66 -38.48 -13.24 11.57
C MET A 66 -37.39 -12.75 12.50
N VAL A 67 -37.62 -11.59 13.07
CA VAL A 67 -36.72 -10.94 14.01
C VAL A 67 -37.31 -11.09 15.41
N LEU A 68 -36.54 -11.69 16.31
CA LEU A 68 -36.89 -11.84 17.71
C LEU A 68 -36.00 -10.95 18.56
N GLU A 69 -36.59 -10.00 19.25
CA GLU A 69 -35.85 -9.14 20.17
C GLU A 69 -35.60 -9.85 21.49
N VAL A 70 -34.35 -9.84 21.93
CA VAL A 70 -33.94 -10.26 23.26
C VAL A 70 -33.87 -9.02 24.13
N PRO A 71 -34.78 -8.84 25.08
CA PRO A 71 -34.83 -7.64 25.90
C PRO A 71 -33.54 -7.49 26.72
N SER A 72 -33.18 -6.24 26.98
CA SER A 72 -31.98 -5.90 27.74
C SER A 72 -31.99 -6.53 29.13
N GLN A 73 -30.82 -6.93 29.58
CA GLN A 73 -30.62 -7.49 30.91
C GLN A 73 -29.25 -7.09 31.47
N MET A 74 -29.19 -6.97 32.78
CA MET A 74 -27.94 -6.76 33.50
C MET A 74 -27.22 -8.08 33.67
N VAL A 75 -25.93 -8.10 33.30
CA VAL A 75 -25.03 -9.23 33.42
C VAL A 75 -23.75 -8.78 34.09
N ILE A 76 -23.17 -9.62 34.92
CA ILE A 76 -21.89 -9.36 35.56
C ILE A 76 -20.82 -10.10 34.77
N THR A 77 -19.84 -9.37 34.28
CA THR A 77 -18.67 -9.94 33.56
C THR A 77 -17.70 -10.62 34.53
N LYS A 78 -16.74 -11.36 33.99
CA LYS A 78 -15.72 -12.09 34.79
C LYS A 78 -14.88 -11.16 35.67
N ASP A 79 -14.63 -9.94 35.24
CA ASP A 79 -13.94 -8.87 35.95
C ASP A 79 -14.84 -8.07 36.90
N ASN A 80 -16.04 -8.60 37.18
CA ASN A 80 -17.03 -8.07 38.15
C ASN A 80 -17.61 -6.70 37.76
N VAL A 81 -17.70 -6.39 36.48
CA VAL A 81 -18.38 -5.20 35.96
C VAL A 81 -19.80 -5.56 35.58
N VAL A 82 -20.80 -4.77 36.01
CA VAL A 82 -22.19 -4.89 35.61
C VAL A 82 -22.37 -4.25 34.25
N VAL A 83 -22.84 -4.99 33.25
CA VAL A 83 -23.11 -4.47 31.91
C VAL A 83 -24.58 -4.73 31.52
N GLU A 84 -25.20 -3.78 30.83
CA GLU A 84 -26.49 -3.97 30.20
C GLU A 84 -26.28 -4.48 28.77
N VAL A 85 -26.91 -5.63 28.46
CA VAL A 85 -26.75 -6.30 27.16
C VAL A 85 -28.08 -6.63 26.56
N ASP A 86 -28.23 -6.42 25.26
CA ASP A 86 -29.35 -6.83 24.43
C ASP A 86 -28.88 -7.46 23.11
N ALA A 87 -29.76 -8.25 22.50
CA ALA A 87 -29.46 -8.94 21.26
C ALA A 87 -30.70 -9.07 20.38
N VAL A 88 -30.46 -9.42 19.13
CA VAL A 88 -31.50 -9.74 18.15
C VAL A 88 -31.19 -11.09 17.52
N ILE A 89 -32.24 -11.90 17.38
CA ILE A 89 -32.17 -13.21 16.77
C ILE A 89 -32.92 -13.18 15.44
N TYR A 90 -32.26 -13.60 14.38
CA TYR A 90 -32.87 -13.84 13.08
C TYR A 90 -33.17 -15.31 12.95
N ALA A 91 -34.44 -15.67 12.97
CA ALA A 91 -34.90 -17.06 12.96
C ALA A 91 -35.91 -17.30 11.84
N GLN A 92 -35.92 -18.52 11.33
CA GLN A 92 -36.82 -18.93 10.28
C GLN A 92 -37.41 -20.31 10.63
N VAL A 93 -38.71 -20.49 10.43
CA VAL A 93 -39.36 -21.80 10.57
C VAL A 93 -38.94 -22.66 9.37
N THR A 94 -38.32 -23.81 9.64
CA THR A 94 -37.97 -24.82 8.63
C THR A 94 -38.96 -25.95 8.58
N ASP A 95 -39.47 -26.38 9.74
CA ASP A 95 -40.50 -27.39 9.86
C ASP A 95 -41.75 -26.82 10.59
N PRO A 96 -42.81 -26.48 9.84
CA PRO A 96 -43.99 -25.89 10.43
C PRO A 96 -44.77 -26.85 11.33
N VAL A 97 -44.61 -28.17 11.16
CA VAL A 97 -45.27 -29.19 12.01
C VAL A 97 -44.64 -29.17 13.39
N ARG A 98 -43.33 -29.28 13.46
CA ARG A 98 -42.61 -29.23 14.73
C ARG A 98 -42.79 -27.89 15.43
N SER A 99 -42.72 -26.75 14.69
CA SER A 99 -42.85 -25.45 15.28
C SER A 99 -44.21 -25.19 15.92
N ARG A 100 -45.22 -25.95 15.50
CA ARG A 100 -46.59 -25.80 16.01
C ARG A 100 -46.94 -26.78 17.13
N TYR A 101 -46.45 -28.02 17.03
CA TYR A 101 -46.90 -29.09 17.94
C TYR A 101 -45.87 -29.46 19.01
N GLU A 102 -44.59 -29.20 18.80
CA GLU A 102 -43.56 -29.56 19.79
C GLU A 102 -43.36 -28.48 20.86
N ILE A 103 -43.74 -27.25 20.56
CA ILE A 103 -43.57 -26.13 21.47
C ILE A 103 -44.76 -25.18 21.40
N PHE A 104 -45.19 -24.69 22.56
CA PHE A 104 -46.34 -23.78 22.62
C PHE A 104 -46.02 -22.40 22.00
N ASN A 105 -44.85 -21.86 22.32
CA ASN A 105 -44.39 -20.54 21.81
C ASN A 105 -42.85 -20.54 21.66
N TYR A 106 -42.40 -20.87 20.45
CA TYR A 106 -40.96 -20.90 20.16
C TYR A 106 -40.29 -19.52 20.24
N ASN A 107 -41.03 -18.42 19.97
CA ASN A 107 -40.49 -17.07 20.09
C ASN A 107 -40.08 -16.77 21.53
N LEU A 108 -40.99 -17.05 22.47
CA LEU A 108 -40.72 -16.82 23.89
C LEU A 108 -39.60 -17.74 24.39
N ALA A 109 -39.64 -19.01 23.97
CA ALA A 109 -38.64 -19.97 24.39
C ALA A 109 -37.24 -19.63 23.85
N ALA A 110 -37.14 -19.29 22.57
CA ALA A 110 -35.87 -18.87 21.95
C ALA A 110 -35.32 -17.59 22.60
N THR A 111 -36.18 -16.61 22.87
CA THR A 111 -35.77 -15.36 23.57
C THR A 111 -35.26 -15.67 24.98
N LYS A 112 -35.95 -16.52 25.77
CA LYS A 112 -35.51 -16.89 27.13
C LYS A 112 -34.23 -17.70 27.12
N LEU A 113 -34.08 -18.59 26.16
CA LEU A 113 -32.86 -19.36 25.98
C LEU A 113 -31.68 -18.47 25.62
N ALA A 114 -31.90 -17.50 24.70
CA ALA A 114 -30.92 -16.51 24.35
C ALA A 114 -30.50 -15.64 25.54
N GLN A 115 -31.46 -15.15 26.35
CA GLN A 115 -31.16 -14.41 27.56
C GLN A 115 -30.25 -15.16 28.51
N THR A 116 -30.54 -16.44 28.73
CA THR A 116 -29.77 -17.29 29.65
C THR A 116 -28.34 -17.55 29.12
N ASN A 117 -28.23 -17.88 27.83
CA ASN A 117 -26.92 -18.14 27.23
C ASN A 117 -26.10 -16.89 27.06
N LEU A 118 -26.71 -15.76 26.71
CA LEU A 118 -26.05 -14.46 26.65
C LEU A 118 -25.43 -14.10 28.00
N ARG A 119 -26.18 -14.32 29.11
CA ARG A 119 -25.65 -14.11 30.46
C ARG A 119 -24.46 -14.99 30.75
N ASN A 120 -24.51 -16.27 30.38
CA ASN A 120 -23.40 -17.20 30.62
C ASN A 120 -22.16 -16.78 29.81
N ILE A 121 -22.32 -16.52 28.51
CA ILE A 121 -21.21 -16.17 27.61
C ILE A 121 -20.52 -14.87 28.06
N ILE A 122 -21.30 -13.81 28.35
CA ILE A 122 -20.76 -12.53 28.85
C ILE A 122 -20.15 -12.70 30.25
N GLY A 123 -20.76 -13.52 31.13
CA GLY A 123 -20.25 -13.79 32.47
C GLY A 123 -18.90 -14.51 32.49
N ASP A 124 -18.59 -15.25 31.45
CA ASP A 124 -17.31 -15.96 31.30
C ASP A 124 -16.18 -15.11 30.69
N MET A 125 -16.52 -13.91 30.17
CA MET A 125 -15.61 -12.99 29.49
C MET A 125 -15.31 -11.76 30.32
N GLU A 126 -14.12 -11.17 30.12
CA GLU A 126 -13.78 -9.84 30.63
C GLU A 126 -14.49 -8.76 29.79
N LEU A 127 -14.70 -7.58 30.36
CA LEU A 127 -15.38 -6.48 29.68
C LEU A 127 -14.72 -6.12 28.36
N ASP A 128 -13.41 -5.91 28.35
CA ASP A 128 -12.65 -5.60 27.14
C ASP A 128 -12.82 -6.67 26.04
N GLN A 129 -12.80 -7.94 26.45
CA GLN A 129 -13.01 -9.05 25.54
C GLN A 129 -14.44 -9.06 24.97
N SER A 130 -15.44 -8.78 25.79
CA SER A 130 -16.84 -8.75 25.36
C SER A 130 -17.10 -7.63 24.33
N LEU A 131 -16.41 -6.49 24.47
CA LEU A 131 -16.53 -5.37 23.56
C LEU A 131 -15.80 -5.59 22.21
N THR A 132 -14.67 -6.31 22.25
CA THR A 132 -13.83 -6.53 21.06
C THR A 132 -14.19 -7.80 20.29
N SER A 133 -14.75 -8.82 20.95
CA SER A 133 -14.99 -10.16 20.37
C SER A 133 -16.47 -10.43 20.10
N ARG A 134 -17.22 -9.41 19.68
CA ARG A 134 -18.67 -9.51 19.40
C ARG A 134 -19.00 -10.64 18.41
N ASP A 135 -18.18 -10.81 17.37
CA ASP A 135 -18.39 -11.85 16.37
C ASP A 135 -18.29 -13.26 16.96
N ALA A 136 -17.37 -13.47 17.88
CA ALA A 136 -17.23 -14.76 18.59
C ALA A 136 -18.46 -15.05 19.48
N ILE A 137 -18.94 -14.03 20.19
CA ILE A 137 -20.16 -14.14 21.02
C ILE A 137 -21.37 -14.45 20.15
N ASN A 138 -21.54 -13.73 19.04
CA ASN A 138 -22.64 -13.94 18.09
C ASN A 138 -22.62 -15.37 17.52
N ALA A 139 -21.44 -15.87 17.13
CA ALA A 139 -21.28 -17.22 16.61
C ALA A 139 -21.61 -18.28 17.66
N GLN A 140 -21.06 -18.13 18.88
CA GLN A 140 -21.32 -19.08 19.97
C GLN A 140 -22.79 -19.09 20.38
N LEU A 141 -23.40 -17.92 20.49
CA LEU A 141 -24.82 -17.80 20.83
C LEU A 141 -25.71 -18.41 19.74
N ARG A 142 -25.39 -18.14 18.46
CA ARG A 142 -26.10 -18.76 17.34
C ARG A 142 -26.02 -20.28 17.39
N ASP A 143 -24.85 -20.88 17.60
CA ASP A 143 -24.66 -22.31 17.57
C ASP A 143 -25.43 -23.02 18.72
N VAL A 144 -25.44 -22.41 19.91
CA VAL A 144 -26.20 -22.91 21.05
C VAL A 144 -27.71 -22.81 20.79
N LEU A 145 -28.17 -21.70 20.25
CA LEU A 145 -29.58 -21.49 19.95
C LEU A 145 -30.06 -22.41 18.83
N ASP A 146 -29.32 -22.51 17.72
CA ASP A 146 -29.66 -23.34 16.57
C ASP A 146 -29.79 -24.81 16.99
N THR A 147 -28.84 -25.32 17.77
CA THR A 147 -28.90 -26.68 18.31
C THR A 147 -30.16 -26.95 19.17
N ALA A 148 -30.56 -25.95 19.96
CA ALA A 148 -31.73 -26.07 20.82
C ALA A 148 -33.04 -25.93 20.04
N THR A 149 -33.10 -25.00 19.07
CA THR A 149 -34.31 -24.68 18.30
C THR A 149 -34.56 -25.65 17.15
N ASP A 150 -33.57 -26.41 16.70
CA ASP A 150 -33.73 -27.43 15.65
C ASP A 150 -34.80 -28.48 16.02
N LYS A 151 -34.89 -28.83 17.30
CA LYS A 151 -35.95 -29.76 17.83
C LYS A 151 -37.34 -29.20 17.57
N TRP A 152 -37.48 -27.89 17.56
CA TRP A 152 -38.76 -27.20 17.32
C TRP A 152 -39.00 -26.90 15.84
N GLY A 153 -38.10 -27.32 14.94
CA GLY A 153 -38.17 -27.01 13.51
C GLY A 153 -37.99 -25.55 13.19
N VAL A 154 -37.22 -24.81 14.02
CA VAL A 154 -36.85 -23.41 13.83
C VAL A 154 -35.36 -23.34 13.71
N ARG A 155 -34.88 -22.71 12.66
CA ARG A 155 -33.46 -22.44 12.43
C ARG A 155 -33.10 -21.02 12.82
N VAL A 156 -32.02 -20.87 13.54
CA VAL A 156 -31.42 -19.56 13.85
C VAL A 156 -30.34 -19.27 12.82
N ASN A 157 -30.64 -18.35 11.90
CA ASN A 157 -29.72 -17.97 10.83
C ASN A 157 -28.57 -17.12 11.38
N ARG A 158 -28.91 -16.12 12.23
CA ARG A 158 -27.97 -15.16 12.77
C ARG A 158 -28.43 -14.63 14.13
N VAL A 159 -27.47 -14.33 14.96
CA VAL A 159 -27.67 -13.60 16.21
C VAL A 159 -26.75 -12.40 16.22
N GLU A 160 -27.23 -11.26 16.64
CA GLU A 160 -26.47 -10.02 16.72
C GLU A 160 -26.64 -9.36 18.07
N LEU A 161 -25.53 -9.08 18.73
CA LEU A 161 -25.49 -8.21 19.89
C LEU A 161 -25.74 -6.78 19.43
N GLN A 162 -26.77 -6.11 19.95
CA GLN A 162 -27.04 -4.70 19.63
C GLN A 162 -26.16 -3.79 20.50
N ARG A 163 -26.20 -4.00 21.82
CA ARG A 163 -25.58 -3.13 22.77
C ARG A 163 -24.88 -3.91 23.88
N ILE A 164 -23.78 -3.37 24.35
CA ILE A 164 -23.09 -3.77 25.57
C ILE A 164 -22.72 -2.45 26.24
N ASP A 165 -23.49 -2.03 27.23
CA ASP A 165 -23.33 -0.75 27.92
C ASP A 165 -22.81 -0.97 29.35
N PRO A 166 -21.53 -0.69 29.61
CA PRO A 166 -21.01 -0.66 30.96
C PRO A 166 -21.42 0.64 31.69
N PRO A 167 -21.33 0.71 33.02
CA PRO A 167 -21.57 1.92 33.79
C PRO A 167 -20.66 3.08 33.36
N GLN A 168 -21.14 4.29 33.53
CA GLN A 168 -20.48 5.49 33.01
C GLN A 168 -19.10 5.75 33.65
N ASP A 169 -18.96 5.49 34.94
CA ASP A 169 -17.69 5.58 35.68
C ASP A 169 -16.60 4.65 35.10
N ILE A 170 -16.97 3.43 34.73
CA ILE A 170 -16.07 2.48 34.07
C ILE A 170 -15.73 2.95 32.65
N THR A 171 -16.71 3.42 31.89
CA THR A 171 -16.52 3.95 30.53
C THR A 171 -15.55 5.15 30.53
N ASP A 172 -15.67 6.04 31.51
CA ASP A 172 -14.81 7.21 31.65
C ASP A 172 -13.37 6.79 32.03
N ALA A 173 -13.22 5.85 32.97
CA ALA A 173 -11.91 5.30 33.33
C ALA A 173 -11.21 4.61 32.14
N MET A 174 -11.94 3.76 31.41
CA MET A 174 -11.42 3.10 30.19
C MET A 174 -11.06 4.13 29.10
N SER A 175 -11.87 5.16 28.91
CA SER A 175 -11.58 6.25 27.96
C SER A 175 -10.28 6.98 28.31
N GLN A 176 -10.05 7.27 29.59
CA GLN A 176 -8.79 7.88 30.05
C GLN A 176 -7.60 6.96 29.86
N GLN A 177 -7.72 5.68 30.22
CA GLN A 177 -6.69 4.67 30.00
C GLN A 177 -6.35 4.52 28.53
N MET A 178 -7.35 4.39 27.66
CA MET A 178 -7.17 4.31 26.22
C MET A 178 -6.49 5.54 25.62
N LYS A 179 -6.86 6.74 26.09
CA LYS A 179 -6.17 7.99 25.69
C LYS A 179 -4.70 7.96 26.08
N ALA A 180 -4.40 7.61 27.34
CA ALA A 180 -3.03 7.53 27.82
C ALA A 180 -2.19 6.49 27.04
N GLU A 181 -2.77 5.33 26.75
CA GLU A 181 -2.10 4.30 25.97
C GLU A 181 -1.86 4.74 24.52
N ARG A 182 -2.86 5.39 23.89
CA ARG A 182 -2.71 5.94 22.53
C ARG A 182 -1.61 7.00 22.46
N VAL A 183 -1.56 7.91 23.44
CA VAL A 183 -0.49 8.91 23.53
C VAL A 183 0.87 8.25 23.73
N LYS A 184 0.97 7.25 24.62
CA LYS A 184 2.20 6.48 24.80
C LYS A 184 2.65 5.81 23.52
N ARG A 185 1.74 5.12 22.81
CA ARG A 185 2.06 4.46 21.52
C ARG A 185 2.46 5.48 20.45
N ALA A 186 1.77 6.64 20.39
CA ALA A 186 2.11 7.71 19.46
C ALA A 186 3.52 8.23 19.70
N ASN A 187 3.89 8.51 20.96
CA ASN A 187 5.22 8.98 21.31
C ASN A 187 6.32 7.95 21.00
N ILE A 188 6.04 6.66 21.25
CA ILE A 188 6.98 5.57 20.90
C ILE A 188 7.17 5.50 19.38
N LEU A 189 6.09 5.49 18.61
CA LEU A 189 6.13 5.41 17.15
C LEU A 189 6.82 6.64 16.54
N GLU A 190 6.59 7.82 17.10
CA GLU A 190 7.27 9.05 16.70
C GLU A 190 8.78 8.96 16.95
N ALA A 191 9.17 8.53 18.16
CA ALA A 191 10.59 8.36 18.50
C ALA A 191 11.28 7.29 17.62
N GLU A 192 10.61 6.19 17.35
CA GLU A 192 11.09 5.17 16.41
C GLU A 192 11.21 5.72 14.98
N GLY A 193 10.23 6.51 14.54
CA GLY A 193 10.24 7.18 13.25
C GLY A 193 11.43 8.15 13.12
N PHE A 194 11.68 8.98 14.13
CA PHE A 194 12.86 9.86 14.17
C PHE A 194 14.17 9.07 14.13
N LYS A 195 14.28 8.00 14.94
CA LYS A 195 15.45 7.13 14.92
C LYS A 195 15.67 6.52 13.54
N GLN A 196 14.64 5.96 12.95
CA GLN A 196 14.73 5.34 11.62
C GLN A 196 15.08 6.35 10.53
N ALA A 197 14.46 7.53 10.57
CA ALA A 197 14.79 8.63 9.65
C ALA A 197 16.25 9.09 9.77
N ALA A 198 16.77 9.19 11.01
CA ALA A 198 18.17 9.55 11.25
C ALA A 198 19.14 8.48 10.71
N ILE A 199 18.83 7.19 10.93
CA ILE A 199 19.63 6.07 10.41
C ILE A 199 19.63 6.11 8.88
N LEU A 200 18.47 6.16 8.23
CA LEU A 200 18.36 6.20 6.77
C LEU A 200 19.05 7.42 6.16
N LYS A 201 18.96 8.58 6.82
CA LYS A 201 19.68 9.78 6.40
C LYS A 201 21.19 9.62 6.48
N ALA A 202 21.70 9.01 7.57
CA ALA A 202 23.12 8.73 7.74
C ALA A 202 23.64 7.70 6.73
N GLU A 203 22.87 6.63 6.49
CA GLU A 203 23.19 5.61 5.49
C GLU A 203 23.17 6.18 4.08
N GLY A 204 22.16 6.98 3.75
CA GLY A 204 22.07 7.69 2.47
C GLY A 204 23.24 8.65 2.27
N GLY A 205 23.63 9.40 3.30
CA GLY A 205 24.81 10.27 3.28
C GLY A 205 26.12 9.49 3.07
N LYS A 206 26.29 8.38 3.77
CA LYS A 206 27.42 7.47 3.58
C LYS A 206 27.49 6.93 2.15
N GLN A 207 26.37 6.43 1.65
CA GLN A 207 26.30 5.88 0.30
C GLN A 207 26.57 6.94 -0.78
N ALA A 208 26.01 8.15 -0.61
CA ALA A 208 26.29 9.26 -1.51
C ALA A 208 27.76 9.66 -1.52
N ALA A 209 28.42 9.69 -0.35
CA ALA A 209 29.85 10.00 -0.26
C ALA A 209 30.73 8.92 -0.90
N ILE A 210 30.37 7.65 -0.75
CA ILE A 210 31.09 6.53 -1.41
C ILE A 210 30.96 6.64 -2.92
N LEU A 211 29.72 6.80 -3.45
CA LEU A 211 29.48 6.92 -4.88
C LEU A 211 30.15 8.16 -5.50
N ASP A 212 30.20 9.29 -4.79
CA ASP A 212 30.93 10.49 -5.23
C ASP A 212 32.45 10.25 -5.29
N ALA A 213 33.02 9.57 -4.27
CA ALA A 213 34.42 9.21 -4.24
C ALA A 213 34.79 8.21 -5.34
N GLU A 214 33.96 7.19 -5.57
CA GLU A 214 34.13 6.22 -6.66
C GLU A 214 34.03 6.90 -8.01
N GLY A 215 33.04 7.78 -8.23
CA GLY A 215 32.88 8.55 -9.46
C GLY A 215 34.07 9.45 -9.75
N LYS A 216 34.60 10.15 -8.74
CA LYS A 216 35.81 10.95 -8.87
C LYS A 216 37.04 10.10 -9.20
N SER A 217 37.20 8.96 -8.52
CA SER A 217 38.30 8.02 -8.79
C SER A 217 38.25 7.49 -10.22
N GLU A 218 37.07 7.08 -10.67
CA GLU A 218 36.88 6.59 -12.03
C GLU A 218 37.10 7.69 -13.08
N ALA A 219 36.61 8.90 -12.83
CA ALA A 219 36.86 10.04 -13.70
C ALA A 219 38.36 10.35 -13.84
N ILE A 220 39.12 10.34 -12.74
CA ILE A 220 40.56 10.54 -12.75
C ILE A 220 41.26 9.42 -13.54
N LYS A 221 40.89 8.16 -13.34
CA LYS A 221 41.43 7.02 -14.10
C LYS A 221 41.17 7.19 -15.60
N ARG A 222 39.91 7.50 -15.97
CA ARG A 222 39.58 7.71 -17.39
C ARG A 222 40.33 8.86 -18.04
N VAL A 223 40.55 9.95 -17.30
CA VAL A 223 41.35 11.10 -17.78
C VAL A 223 42.80 10.71 -17.93
N ALA A 224 43.40 9.97 -16.96
CA ALA A 224 44.75 9.50 -17.03
C ALA A 224 44.99 8.50 -18.18
N ASP A 225 44.02 7.59 -18.39
CA ASP A 225 44.09 6.64 -19.51
C ASP A 225 43.96 7.33 -20.88
N ALA A 226 43.07 8.34 -20.99
CA ALA A 226 42.93 9.13 -22.19
C ALA A 226 44.20 9.96 -22.49
N GLU A 227 44.82 10.52 -21.44
CA GLU A 227 46.08 11.29 -21.59
C GLU A 227 47.23 10.39 -21.98
N LYS A 228 47.35 9.18 -21.35
CA LYS A 228 48.31 8.18 -21.75
C LYS A 228 48.11 7.76 -23.23
N TYR A 229 46.87 7.48 -23.64
CA TYR A 229 46.59 7.16 -25.04
C TYR A 229 46.97 8.29 -25.99
N ARG A 230 46.68 9.53 -25.61
CA ARG A 230 47.05 10.73 -26.37
C ARG A 230 48.54 10.83 -26.52
N GLN A 231 49.32 10.66 -25.44
CA GLN A 231 50.77 10.75 -25.48
C GLN A 231 51.41 9.64 -26.35
N VAL A 232 50.88 8.40 -26.22
CA VAL A 232 51.33 7.28 -27.07
C VAL A 232 51.02 7.54 -28.54
N ALA A 233 49.83 7.97 -28.86
CA ALA A 233 49.40 8.26 -30.22
C ALA A 233 50.23 9.41 -30.87
N VAL A 234 50.54 10.45 -30.08
CA VAL A 234 51.39 11.55 -30.52
C VAL A 234 52.83 11.06 -30.77
N ALA A 235 53.41 10.29 -29.83
CA ALA A 235 54.74 9.73 -29.98
C ALA A 235 54.86 8.76 -31.17
N GLU A 236 53.88 7.90 -31.41
CA GLU A 236 53.78 7.02 -32.57
C GLU A 236 53.67 7.83 -33.87
N GLY A 237 52.86 8.92 -33.87
CA GLY A 237 52.71 9.85 -34.99
C GLY A 237 54.05 10.55 -35.31
N GLU A 238 54.74 11.05 -34.29
CA GLU A 238 56.06 11.67 -34.44
C GLU A 238 57.13 10.70 -34.93
N ALA A 239 57.16 9.48 -34.35
CA ALA A 239 58.06 8.45 -34.80
C ALA A 239 57.82 8.05 -36.28
N GLY A 240 56.53 7.92 -36.65
CA GLY A 240 56.10 7.65 -38.03
C GLY A 240 56.50 8.81 -38.98
N ALA A 241 56.33 10.04 -38.56
CA ALA A 241 56.72 11.23 -39.33
C ALA A 241 58.27 11.27 -39.56
N ILE A 242 59.04 11.02 -38.50
CA ILE A 242 60.49 10.96 -38.56
C ILE A 242 60.93 9.85 -39.50
N MET A 243 60.36 8.61 -39.35
CA MET A 243 60.66 7.46 -40.19
C MET A 243 60.38 7.73 -41.68
N ASN A 244 59.24 8.37 -41.97
CA ASN A 244 58.84 8.75 -43.34
C ASN A 244 59.80 9.78 -43.92
N VAL A 245 60.20 10.78 -43.13
CA VAL A 245 61.19 11.78 -43.56
C VAL A 245 62.55 11.12 -43.84
N PHE A 246 63.05 10.26 -42.94
CA PHE A 246 64.28 9.53 -43.13
C PHE A 246 64.22 8.61 -44.35
N THR A 247 63.15 7.91 -44.55
CA THR A 247 62.93 7.02 -45.72
C THR A 247 62.90 7.83 -47.01
N ALA A 248 62.22 9.00 -47.00
CA ALA A 248 62.15 9.87 -48.15
C ALA A 248 63.53 10.48 -48.49
N ILE A 249 64.34 10.87 -47.49
CA ILE A 249 65.69 11.36 -47.67
C ILE A 249 66.62 10.25 -48.20
N HIS A 250 66.51 9.02 -47.70
CA HIS A 250 67.35 7.89 -48.11
C HIS A 250 67.06 7.44 -49.55
N ASN A 251 65.77 7.38 -49.93
CA ASN A 251 65.34 6.96 -51.24
C ASN A 251 65.52 8.07 -52.32
N GLY A 252 65.52 9.35 -51.94
CA GLY A 252 65.54 10.49 -52.84
C GLY A 252 66.95 10.99 -53.24
N ARG A 253 68.08 10.32 -52.87
CA ARG A 253 69.45 10.79 -53.07
C ARG A 253 69.51 12.30 -52.68
N ALA A 254 69.40 12.59 -51.39
CA ALA A 254 69.40 13.94 -50.90
C ALA A 254 70.70 14.69 -51.26
N THR A 255 70.57 15.75 -52.01
CA THR A 255 71.62 16.73 -52.30
C THR A 255 71.91 17.55 -51.02
N GLU A 256 73.09 18.04 -50.82
CA GLU A 256 73.50 18.87 -49.67
C GLU A 256 72.51 20.00 -49.37
N ASP A 257 71.85 20.57 -50.38
CA ASP A 257 70.84 21.65 -50.25
C ASP A 257 69.56 21.20 -49.41
N ILE A 258 69.12 19.97 -49.48
CA ILE A 258 67.94 19.48 -48.73
C ILE A 258 68.28 19.32 -47.24
N ILE A 259 69.50 18.87 -46.94
CA ILE A 259 70.01 18.72 -45.58
C ILE A 259 70.11 20.11 -44.94
N MET A 260 70.57 21.10 -45.72
CA MET A 260 70.67 22.47 -45.28
C MET A 260 69.33 23.10 -45.01
N LEU A 261 68.33 22.88 -45.85
CA LEU A 261 66.94 23.36 -45.65
C LEU A 261 66.32 22.78 -44.36
N LYS A 262 66.52 21.49 -44.07
CA LYS A 262 66.07 20.84 -42.82
C LYS A 262 66.83 21.36 -41.60
N TYR A 263 68.04 21.72 -41.72
CA TYR A 263 68.83 22.35 -40.66
C TYR A 263 68.31 23.73 -40.34
N LEU A 264 67.96 24.51 -41.34
CA LEU A 264 67.32 25.85 -41.19
C LEU A 264 65.92 25.76 -40.60
N GLU A 265 65.16 24.74 -40.90
CA GLU A 265 63.80 24.47 -40.30
C GLU A 265 63.89 24.07 -38.82
N ALA A 266 64.98 23.44 -38.41
CA ALA A 266 65.23 23.03 -37.01
C ALA A 266 65.71 24.20 -36.14
N LEU A 267 66.38 25.17 -36.69
CA LEU A 267 66.95 26.35 -35.97
C LEU A 267 65.89 27.13 -35.18
N PRO A 268 64.71 27.51 -35.73
CA PRO A 268 63.65 28.20 -34.98
C PRO A 268 63.16 27.40 -33.82
N LYS A 269 63.01 26.07 -33.95
CA LYS A 269 62.58 25.16 -32.89
C LYS A 269 63.57 25.09 -31.73
N ILE A 270 64.87 25.20 -32.04
CA ILE A 270 65.95 25.23 -31.02
C ILE A 270 65.97 26.59 -30.34
N ALA A 271 65.73 27.67 -31.09
CA ALA A 271 65.73 29.07 -30.58
C ALA A 271 64.52 29.39 -29.67
N ASP A 272 63.39 28.68 -29.84
CA ASP A 272 62.16 28.87 -29.04
C ASP A 272 62.18 28.08 -27.70
N GLY A 273 63.26 27.32 -27.46
CA GLY A 273 63.51 26.63 -26.20
C GLY A 273 64.03 27.60 -25.12
N LYS A 274 63.59 27.39 -23.85
CA LYS A 274 64.02 28.18 -22.66
C LYS A 274 65.49 28.13 -22.32
N ALA A 275 66.39 27.64 -23.24
CA ALA A 275 67.80 27.48 -23.01
C ALA A 275 68.57 28.76 -23.47
N THR A 276 69.24 29.39 -22.56
CA THR A 276 69.96 30.65 -22.76
C THR A 276 71.32 30.51 -23.50
N LYS A 277 71.73 29.30 -23.80
CA LYS A 277 73.03 29.04 -24.52
C LYS A 277 72.88 27.94 -25.54
N ILE A 278 73.14 28.25 -26.80
CA ILE A 278 73.12 27.28 -27.89
C ILE A 278 74.57 27.06 -28.31
N PHE A 279 75.08 25.80 -28.19
CA PHE A 279 76.41 25.46 -28.70
C PHE A 279 76.28 24.95 -30.13
N LEU A 280 76.78 25.66 -31.11
CA LEU A 280 76.78 25.24 -32.50
C LEU A 280 78.13 24.58 -32.84
N PRO A 281 78.19 23.53 -33.63
CA PRO A 281 79.42 23.01 -34.15
C PRO A 281 80.17 24.02 -35.00
N ILE A 282 81.48 24.03 -34.93
CA ILE A 282 82.37 25.03 -35.60
C ILE A 282 82.13 25.14 -37.11
N GLU A 283 81.73 24.07 -37.77
CA GLU A 283 81.42 24.02 -39.19
C GLU A 283 80.14 24.86 -39.53
N ALA A 284 79.14 24.87 -38.66
CA ALA A 284 77.91 25.66 -38.84
C ALA A 284 78.12 27.18 -38.61
N SER A 285 79.10 27.55 -37.79
CA SER A 285 79.39 28.99 -37.51
C SER A 285 80.02 29.71 -38.69
N LYS A 286 80.76 29.02 -39.56
CA LYS A 286 81.34 29.62 -40.80
C LYS A 286 80.23 29.97 -41.83
N MET A 287 79.20 29.15 -41.90
CA MET A 287 78.07 29.41 -42.80
C MET A 287 77.13 30.51 -42.28
N LEU A 288 76.92 30.58 -40.97
CA LEU A 288 76.14 31.69 -40.40
C LEU A 288 76.80 33.02 -40.47
N GLY A 289 78.15 33.14 -40.48
CA GLY A 289 78.87 34.32 -40.66
C GLY A 289 78.66 34.99 -42.01
N SER A 290 78.51 34.23 -43.09
CA SER A 290 78.20 34.74 -44.42
C SER A 290 76.74 35.21 -44.56
N LEU A 291 75.83 34.62 -43.83
CA LEU A 291 74.40 34.99 -43.81
C LEU A 291 74.15 36.25 -42.94
N ALA A 292 74.83 36.37 -41.80
CA ALA A 292 74.80 37.57 -40.94
C ALA A 292 75.26 38.84 -41.68
N ALA A 293 76.33 38.74 -42.49
CA ALA A 293 76.79 39.83 -43.34
C ALA A 293 75.77 40.26 -44.44
N ALA A 294 74.96 39.32 -44.93
CA ALA A 294 73.87 39.61 -45.88
C ALA A 294 72.62 40.20 -45.21
N ILE A 295 72.35 39.89 -43.96
CA ILE A 295 71.16 40.42 -43.18
C ILE A 295 71.54 41.88 -42.67
N GLU A 296 72.81 42.16 -42.31
CA GLU A 296 73.20 43.47 -41.79
C GLU A 296 73.16 44.52 -42.85
N THR A 297 73.24 44.17 -44.12
CA THR A 297 73.05 45.12 -45.25
C THR A 297 71.55 45.42 -45.53
N VAL A 298 70.64 44.59 -45.05
CA VAL A 298 69.17 44.78 -45.18
C VAL A 298 68.59 45.51 -43.94
N ALA A 299 69.22 45.40 -42.76
CA ALA A 299 68.73 45.95 -41.49
C ALA A 299 69.20 47.36 -41.17
N SER A 300 69.97 48.05 -42.06
CA SER A 300 70.41 49.45 -41.84
C SER A 300 69.44 50.51 -42.34
N GLY A 301 68.16 50.22 -42.33
CA GLY A 301 67.09 51.17 -42.68
C GLY A 301 66.04 51.28 -41.58
N LYS A 302 66.26 52.36 -40.69
CA LYS A 302 65.26 53.03 -39.83
C LYS A 302 64.44 52.17 -38.88
N GLY A 303 64.32 52.40 -37.61
CA GLY A 303 64.32 53.58 -36.77
C GLY A 303 63.01 53.75 -36.08
N PHE A 304 63.03 54.07 -34.75
CA PHE A 304 61.97 54.57 -33.85
C PHE A 304 60.89 53.60 -33.36
N GLY A 305 60.48 53.60 -32.08
CA GLY A 305 60.63 54.52 -30.95
C GLY A 305 60.06 53.92 -29.69
N GLU A 306 60.49 54.45 -28.60
CA GLU A 306 60.17 54.31 -27.20
C GLU A 306 58.70 54.53 -26.83
N HIS A 307 58.28 53.87 -25.75
CA HIS A 307 57.64 54.42 -24.51
C HIS A 307 57.00 53.24 -23.77
N GLY A 308 57.23 53.03 -22.57
CA GLY A 308 57.37 53.76 -21.35
C GLY A 308 56.30 53.42 -20.35
N ALA A 309 56.74 53.10 -19.15
CA ALA A 309 56.15 53.34 -17.87
C ALA A 309 55.07 52.31 -17.36
N GLU A 310 55.41 51.61 -16.34
CA GLU A 310 55.09 51.84 -14.92
C GLU A 310 53.68 51.46 -14.47
N GLY A 311 53.63 50.69 -13.39
CA GLY A 311 52.49 50.62 -12.53
C GLY A 311 52.47 49.43 -11.58
N LYS A 312 52.96 49.66 -10.41
CA LYS A 312 53.08 48.77 -9.22
C LYS A 312 51.73 48.45 -8.54
N PRO A 313 51.70 47.75 -7.43
CA PRO A 313 50.78 46.74 -7.03
C PRO A 313 49.88 47.18 -5.87
N ALA A 314 48.84 46.41 -5.59
CA ALA A 314 48.15 46.42 -4.26
C ALA A 314 47.01 45.37 -4.32
N THR A 315 46.63 44.64 -3.39
CA THR A 315 46.72 44.44 -1.95
C THR A 315 45.68 43.40 -1.60
N LYS A 316 46.00 42.49 -0.72
CA LYS A 316 45.02 41.72 0.04
C LYS A 316 44.18 42.64 0.92
N PRO A 317 42.96 42.22 1.30
CA PRO A 317 42.72 41.92 2.71
C PRO A 317 41.84 40.70 2.97
N GLY A 318 42.15 40.03 4.04
CA GLY A 318 41.18 39.30 4.83
C GLY A 318 40.68 40.25 5.95
N PRO A 319 40.14 39.78 7.07
CA PRO A 319 39.24 38.69 7.37
C PRO A 319 37.95 39.20 8.07
N ASP A 320 37.00 38.29 8.29
CA ASP A 320 35.94 38.14 9.35
C ASP A 320 35.52 39.41 10.14
N PRO A 321 34.27 39.52 10.59
CA PRO A 321 33.80 38.72 11.70
C PRO A 321 32.25 38.50 11.88
N ALA A 322 31.97 37.58 12.79
CA ALA A 322 30.96 37.66 13.84
C ALA A 322 29.48 37.32 13.58
N LYS A 323 29.04 36.34 14.34
CA LYS A 323 27.69 36.06 14.91
C LYS A 323 27.04 37.32 15.52
N PRO A 324 25.69 37.31 15.72
CA PRO A 324 25.12 36.79 16.96
C PRO A 324 23.79 36.03 16.74
N GLN A 325 23.56 35.08 17.55
CA GLN A 325 22.64 34.97 18.74
C GLN A 325 21.24 35.62 18.55
N ALA A 326 20.24 34.77 18.42
CA ALA A 326 19.10 34.67 19.33
C ALA A 326 18.39 33.33 19.07
#